data_b54929dd6d23be25946e250888626264
#
_entry.id   b54929dd6d23be25946e250888626264
#
_cell.length_a   1.000
_cell.length_b   1.000
_cell.length_c   1.000
_cell.angle_alpha   90.00
_cell.angle_beta   90.00
_cell.angle_gamma   90.00
#
_symmetry.space_group_name_H-M   'P 1'
#
loop_
_entity.id
_entity.type
_entity.pdbx_description
1 polymer ?
#
loop_
_entity_poly.entity_id
_entity_poly.type
_entity_poly.pdbx_seq_one_letter_code
_entity_poly.pdbx_strand_id
1 'polypeptide(L)'
;MSAPTSPTPQTLLEAVIQTLPVGVVVFDEHGGCTLANAAARDLGDRAVHALAAAAGSSREAAHVEAIGDRVVEVRTHPIAEDHGSFTLTTVTDVTRHHRIQRELITKAFIDALTGLPNRTMCEQSIAEVLAGSRPGDRFALAFIDLDNFKHINDYYSHAAGDALLRKMSDRIRATLRPSDLLARIGGDEFVLLLDPVLDRDDALAAVCAISERLKQPFFIDGHEIFASASIGVSLFPDHGDTYEVLARQADNAMYRVKGELKGGVSLFDDAMSQAATARMAVEQRLRLAIRDRCFCCAFQPKVDMRTHAVTGVEVLLRWRDELGMIQAPGDFIALAIELGLINEITLQVLAETVRSMPDIDEVFGPDVTVSLNIAAKQACDVPFMTAFCASLGETGLAERFVLELTEEAFFTAGRFQRDVLPRIRAIGARVSIDDFGVGYSSLSALADITADELKIDRSFITDIDKRPRSQIVLKAIESLGAALGMSVVAEGVETYEEVAYLLGATQIRCAQGYYFARPLLLDQIGQVEPRLSGSRHPSARSRASELRMPSLLRRA
;
A
#
# COMPACT_ATOMS: atom_id res chain seq x y z
N MET A 1 82.99 16.94 34.56
CA MET A 1 81.79 16.66 33.82
C MET A 1 82.04 15.35 33.09
N SER A 2 81.57 14.24 33.65
CA SER A 2 81.69 12.89 33.04
C SER A 2 80.67 12.79 31.87
N ALA A 3 81.13 12.40 30.70
CA ALA A 3 80.32 12.15 29.56
C ALA A 3 79.28 11.01 29.88
N PRO A 4 78.03 11.13 29.41
CA PRO A 4 77.05 10.04 29.62
C PRO A 4 77.56 8.80 28.85
N THR A 5 77.75 7.70 29.56
CA THR A 5 78.12 6.40 28.99
C THR A 5 76.95 5.96 28.10
N SER A 6 77.22 5.71 26.82
CA SER A 6 76.24 5.15 25.90
C SER A 6 75.72 3.84 26.47
N PRO A 7 74.37 3.59 26.43
CA PRO A 7 73.81 2.35 26.97
C PRO A 7 74.37 1.15 26.22
N THR A 8 74.63 0.06 26.91
CA THR A 8 75.06 -1.19 26.28
C THR A 8 73.95 -1.76 25.37
N PRO A 9 74.27 -2.50 24.33
CA PRO A 9 73.30 -3.07 23.45
C PRO A 9 72.21 -3.87 24.21
N GLN A 10 72.59 -4.49 25.32
CA GLN A 10 71.70 -5.26 26.15
C GLN A 10 70.67 -4.42 26.92
N THR A 11 71.14 -3.26 27.50
CA THR A 11 70.22 -2.32 28.17
C THR A 11 69.28 -1.62 27.20
N LEU A 12 69.68 -1.42 25.97
CA LEU A 12 68.83 -0.86 24.92
C LEU A 12 67.76 -1.84 24.51
N LEU A 13 68.11 -3.10 24.35
CA LEU A 13 67.14 -4.17 23.97
C LEU A 13 66.07 -4.39 25.07
N GLU A 14 66.50 -4.42 26.33
CA GLU A 14 65.56 -4.49 27.48
C GLU A 14 64.62 -3.28 27.54
N ALA A 15 65.11 -2.08 27.31
CA ALA A 15 64.30 -0.88 27.28
C ALA A 15 63.26 -0.93 26.13
N VAL A 16 63.68 -1.38 24.96
CA VAL A 16 62.77 -1.55 23.79
C VAL A 16 61.66 -2.57 24.12
N ILE A 17 62.02 -3.75 24.65
CA ILE A 17 61.01 -4.77 24.99
C ILE A 17 60.01 -4.24 26.04
N GLN A 18 60.50 -3.48 27.05
CA GLN A 18 59.60 -2.92 28.06
C GLN A 18 58.65 -1.84 27.53
N THR A 19 58.97 -1.15 26.44
CA THR A 19 58.15 -0.10 25.84
C THR A 19 57.25 -0.58 24.72
N LEU A 20 57.32 -1.87 24.33
CA LEU A 20 56.44 -2.42 23.31
C LEU A 20 54.98 -2.39 23.77
N PRO A 21 54.06 -1.97 22.90
CA PRO A 21 52.60 -1.97 23.20
C PRO A 21 51.98 -3.39 23.17
N VAL A 22 52.76 -4.38 22.80
CA VAL A 22 52.39 -5.80 22.76
C VAL A 22 52.95 -6.46 24.02
N GLY A 23 52.16 -7.26 24.70
CA GLY A 23 52.64 -8.08 25.82
C GLY A 23 53.63 -9.12 25.30
N VAL A 24 54.83 -9.13 25.91
CA VAL A 24 55.90 -10.08 25.60
C VAL A 24 56.22 -10.85 26.87
N VAL A 25 56.11 -12.19 26.75
CA VAL A 25 56.46 -13.11 27.85
C VAL A 25 57.38 -14.17 27.28
N VAL A 26 58.46 -14.49 28.01
CA VAL A 26 59.38 -15.57 27.68
C VAL A 26 59.31 -16.64 28.78
N PHE A 27 59.08 -17.86 28.40
CA PHE A 27 59.06 -19.02 29.31
C PHE A 27 60.26 -19.91 29.07
N ASP A 28 60.81 -20.48 30.12
CA ASP A 28 61.84 -21.53 30.06
C ASP A 28 61.23 -22.92 29.68
N GLU A 29 62.08 -23.92 29.55
CA GLU A 29 61.68 -25.31 29.23
C GLU A 29 60.79 -25.97 30.29
N HIS A 30 60.73 -25.39 31.51
CA HIS A 30 59.91 -25.84 32.61
C HIS A 30 58.61 -25.06 32.75
N GLY A 31 58.33 -24.09 31.85
CA GLY A 31 57.16 -23.20 31.88
C GLY A 31 57.32 -22.07 32.89
N GLY A 32 58.51 -21.81 33.41
CA GLY A 32 58.81 -20.68 34.29
C GLY A 32 58.92 -19.38 33.48
N CYS A 33 58.27 -18.31 33.93
CA CYS A 33 58.35 -16.99 33.28
C CYS A 33 59.71 -16.35 33.58
N THR A 34 60.53 -16.21 32.53
CA THR A 34 61.86 -15.60 32.64
C THR A 34 61.87 -14.10 32.33
N LEU A 35 60.93 -13.67 31.51
CA LEU A 35 60.76 -12.24 31.14
C LEU A 35 59.29 -11.93 30.89
N ALA A 36 58.81 -10.82 31.43
CA ALA A 36 57.51 -10.23 31.06
C ALA A 36 57.68 -8.72 30.97
N ASN A 37 57.23 -8.11 29.88
CA ASN A 37 57.27 -6.67 29.72
C ASN A 37 56.08 -5.97 30.44
N ALA A 38 56.08 -4.64 30.42
CA ALA A 38 55.04 -3.86 31.09
C ALA A 38 53.63 -4.17 30.56
N ALA A 39 53.46 -4.31 29.25
CA ALA A 39 52.18 -4.61 28.61
C ALA A 39 51.66 -6.01 28.98
N ALA A 40 52.53 -7.02 29.13
CA ALA A 40 52.14 -8.34 29.59
C ALA A 40 51.67 -8.34 31.07
N ARG A 41 52.36 -7.59 31.93
CA ARG A 41 51.97 -7.46 33.36
C ARG A 41 50.64 -6.73 33.56
N ASP A 42 50.29 -5.79 32.67
CA ASP A 42 49.00 -5.09 32.69
C ASP A 42 47.78 -6.03 32.42
N LEU A 43 48.03 -7.22 31.83
CA LEU A 43 47.00 -8.24 31.64
C LEU A 43 46.70 -9.03 32.94
N GLY A 44 47.54 -8.90 33.96
CA GLY A 44 47.42 -9.55 35.26
C GLY A 44 48.09 -10.92 35.34
N ASP A 45 48.60 -11.25 36.53
CA ASP A 45 49.37 -12.49 36.77
C ASP A 45 48.64 -13.78 36.43
N ARG A 46 47.30 -13.84 36.61
CA ARG A 46 46.48 -14.99 36.22
C ARG A 46 46.47 -15.23 34.71
N ALA A 47 46.48 -14.16 33.92
CA ALA A 47 46.53 -14.25 32.47
C ALA A 47 47.91 -14.77 32.02
N VAL A 48 49.00 -14.26 32.62
CA VAL A 48 50.35 -14.71 32.32
C VAL A 48 50.54 -16.19 32.65
N HIS A 49 49.98 -16.66 33.77
CA HIS A 49 50.00 -18.08 34.14
C HIS A 49 49.16 -19.00 33.22
N ALA A 50 47.99 -18.51 32.75
CA ALA A 50 47.14 -19.25 31.78
C ALA A 50 47.90 -19.40 30.43
N LEU A 51 48.58 -18.31 30.01
CA LEU A 51 49.41 -18.30 28.81
C LEU A 51 50.60 -19.28 28.93
N ALA A 52 51.19 -19.43 30.13
CA ALA A 52 52.27 -20.39 30.40
C ALA A 52 51.79 -21.82 30.21
N ALA A 53 50.58 -22.16 30.66
CA ALA A 53 49.98 -23.49 30.46
C ALA A 53 49.70 -23.82 28.99
N ALA A 54 49.32 -22.80 28.21
CA ALA A 54 49.11 -22.94 26.76
C ALA A 54 50.44 -23.03 25.96
N ALA A 55 51.52 -22.45 26.46
CA ALA A 55 52.84 -22.43 25.83
C ALA A 55 53.58 -23.78 25.91
N GLY A 56 53.11 -24.77 26.68
CA GLY A 56 53.71 -26.09 26.84
C GLY A 56 53.72 -26.97 25.58
N SER A 57 53.22 -26.54 24.46
CA SER A 57 53.27 -27.22 23.17
C SER A 57 54.42 -26.67 22.32
N SER A 58 55.36 -27.50 21.97
CA SER A 58 56.59 -27.20 21.17
C SER A 58 56.28 -26.77 19.71
N ARG A 59 55.20 -26.13 19.43
CA ARG A 59 54.80 -25.69 18.08
C ARG A 59 54.39 -24.24 18.06
N GLU A 60 54.71 -23.56 16.98
CA GLU A 60 54.17 -22.24 16.67
C GLU A 60 52.63 -22.31 16.64
N ALA A 61 51.98 -21.52 17.46
CA ALA A 61 50.51 -21.49 17.55
C ALA A 61 50.02 -20.07 17.67
N ALA A 62 48.90 -19.78 17.06
CA ALA A 62 48.17 -18.51 17.22
C ALA A 62 46.72 -18.85 17.56
N HIS A 63 46.17 -18.22 18.62
CA HIS A 63 44.77 -18.35 18.98
C HIS A 63 44.25 -17.06 19.62
N VAL A 64 42.95 -16.90 19.64
CA VAL A 64 42.27 -15.77 20.27
C VAL A 64 41.57 -16.24 21.54
N GLU A 65 41.81 -15.59 22.65
CA GLU A 65 41.26 -15.96 23.96
C GLU A 65 40.66 -14.74 24.65
N ALA A 66 39.58 -14.97 25.43
CA ALA A 66 38.93 -13.96 26.25
C ALA A 66 39.53 -13.98 27.68
N ILE A 67 40.13 -12.89 28.11
CA ILE A 67 40.69 -12.72 29.45
C ILE A 67 39.95 -11.59 30.15
N GLY A 68 39.00 -11.95 31.02
CA GLY A 68 38.11 -10.98 31.65
C GLY A 68 37.21 -10.27 30.62
N ASP A 69 37.31 -8.97 30.55
CA ASP A 69 36.59 -8.13 29.57
C ASP A 69 37.40 -7.81 28.28
N ARG A 70 38.62 -8.35 28.20
CA ARG A 70 39.51 -8.19 27.04
C ARG A 70 39.55 -9.43 26.17
N VAL A 71 39.69 -9.24 24.86
CA VAL A 71 39.97 -10.28 23.87
C VAL A 71 41.40 -10.09 23.39
N VAL A 72 42.22 -11.14 23.56
CA VAL A 72 43.62 -11.09 23.21
C VAL A 72 43.99 -12.13 22.17
N GLU A 73 44.82 -11.77 21.22
CA GLU A 73 45.49 -12.70 20.31
C GLU A 73 46.82 -13.13 20.93
N VAL A 74 46.98 -14.43 21.11
CA VAL A 74 48.17 -15.06 21.69
C VAL A 74 48.90 -15.77 20.58
N ARG A 75 50.21 -15.46 20.42
CA ARG A 75 51.10 -16.15 19.50
C ARG A 75 52.31 -16.68 20.25
N THR A 76 52.62 -17.94 20.07
CA THR A 76 53.75 -18.64 20.70
C THR A 76 54.79 -19.04 19.65
N HIS A 77 56.03 -18.73 19.91
CA HIS A 77 57.17 -19.05 19.06
C HIS A 77 58.25 -19.76 19.89
N PRO A 78 58.64 -20.98 19.59
CA PRO A 78 59.75 -21.65 20.23
C PRO A 78 61.07 -21.02 19.79
N ILE A 79 61.95 -20.79 20.75
CA ILE A 79 63.33 -20.29 20.51
C ILE A 79 64.27 -21.35 21.04
N ALA A 80 65.09 -21.94 20.15
CA ALA A 80 66.13 -22.86 20.52
C ALA A 80 67.49 -22.13 20.59
N GLU A 81 68.17 -22.23 21.74
CA GLU A 81 69.54 -21.71 21.92
C GLU A 81 70.45 -22.85 22.38
N ASP A 82 71.79 -22.67 22.24
CA ASP A 82 72.80 -23.67 22.61
C ASP A 82 72.78 -24.08 24.09
N HIS A 83 72.06 -23.31 24.93
CA HIS A 83 71.98 -23.53 26.38
C HIS A 83 70.57 -23.73 26.93
N GLY A 84 69.52 -23.94 26.08
CA GLY A 84 68.14 -24.21 26.52
C GLY A 84 67.11 -23.92 25.48
N SER A 85 65.86 -24.41 25.69
CA SER A 85 64.72 -24.13 24.84
C SER A 85 63.82 -23.10 25.58
N PHE A 86 63.46 -22.02 24.90
CA PHE A 86 62.55 -20.98 25.41
C PHE A 86 61.33 -20.86 24.53
N THR A 87 60.23 -20.38 25.11
CA THR A 87 59.01 -20.06 24.34
C THR A 87 58.73 -18.57 24.48
N LEU A 88 58.78 -17.86 23.34
CA LEU A 88 58.37 -16.46 23.26
C LEU A 88 56.85 -16.44 23.02
N THR A 89 56.12 -15.80 23.88
CA THR A 89 54.67 -15.57 23.73
C THR A 89 54.42 -14.09 23.57
N THR A 90 53.79 -13.70 22.48
CA THR A 90 53.29 -12.35 22.28
C THR A 90 51.78 -12.27 22.50
N VAL A 91 51.31 -11.24 23.16
CA VAL A 91 49.90 -11.05 23.50
C VAL A 91 49.49 -9.66 23.03
N THR A 92 48.57 -9.64 22.09
CA THR A 92 48.03 -8.41 21.51
C THR A 92 46.58 -8.22 21.94
N ASP A 93 46.25 -7.10 22.56
CA ASP A 93 44.88 -6.75 22.86
C ASP A 93 44.13 -6.40 21.55
N VAL A 94 43.21 -7.27 21.17
CA VAL A 94 42.37 -7.12 19.95
C VAL A 94 40.90 -6.81 20.29
N THR A 95 40.62 -6.44 21.53
CA THR A 95 39.25 -6.18 22.02
C THR A 95 38.51 -5.18 21.14
N ARG A 96 39.18 -4.03 20.83
CA ARG A 96 38.58 -2.99 19.98
C ARG A 96 38.30 -3.52 18.56
N HIS A 97 39.27 -4.23 17.99
CA HIS A 97 39.12 -4.81 16.65
C HIS A 97 37.99 -5.82 16.62
N HIS A 98 37.93 -6.71 17.61
CA HIS A 98 36.87 -7.72 17.74
C HIS A 98 35.45 -7.10 17.95
N ARG A 99 35.36 -6.01 18.73
CA ARG A 99 34.09 -5.25 18.90
C ARG A 99 33.67 -4.62 17.58
N ILE A 100 34.57 -3.90 16.92
CA ILE A 100 34.26 -3.29 15.62
C ILE A 100 33.85 -4.34 14.59
N GLN A 101 34.57 -5.46 14.52
CA GLN A 101 34.25 -6.53 13.59
C GLN A 101 32.87 -7.14 13.89
N ARG A 102 32.54 -7.38 15.17
CA ARG A 102 31.19 -7.83 15.58
C ARG A 102 30.13 -6.80 15.25
N GLU A 103 30.37 -5.53 15.52
CA GLU A 103 29.44 -4.46 15.18
C GLU A 103 29.22 -4.35 13.67
N LEU A 104 30.27 -4.50 12.86
CA LEU A 104 30.18 -4.50 11.40
C LEU A 104 29.36 -5.70 10.90
N ILE A 105 29.61 -6.90 11.43
CA ILE A 105 28.86 -8.11 11.10
C ILE A 105 27.39 -7.92 11.50
N THR A 106 27.11 -7.43 12.71
CA THR A 106 25.75 -7.19 13.18
C THR A 106 25.06 -6.17 12.27
N LYS A 107 25.68 -5.05 11.94
CA LYS A 107 25.10 -4.05 11.02
C LYS A 107 24.89 -4.57 9.60
N ALA A 108 25.77 -5.48 9.14
CA ALA A 108 25.68 -6.04 7.79
C ALA A 108 24.53 -7.06 7.65
N PHE A 109 24.14 -7.74 8.73
CA PHE A 109 23.25 -8.90 8.66
C PHE A 109 21.99 -8.82 9.54
N ILE A 110 21.92 -7.88 10.49
CA ILE A 110 20.83 -7.80 11.48
C ILE A 110 20.14 -6.44 11.39
N ASP A 111 18.80 -6.46 11.44
CA ASP A 111 17.96 -5.27 11.57
C ASP A 111 18.09 -4.68 12.99
N ALA A 112 18.49 -3.41 13.09
CA ALA A 112 18.78 -2.77 14.37
C ALA A 112 17.55 -2.56 15.25
N LEU A 113 16.34 -2.49 14.67
CA LEU A 113 15.09 -2.25 15.41
C LEU A 113 14.55 -3.53 16.05
N THR A 114 14.50 -4.61 15.28
CA THR A 114 13.84 -5.87 15.67
C THR A 114 14.81 -6.96 16.12
N GLY A 115 16.09 -6.82 15.81
CA GLY A 115 17.08 -7.86 16.07
C GLY A 115 16.93 -9.10 15.19
N LEU A 116 16.10 -9.03 14.15
CA LEU A 116 15.93 -10.08 13.16
C LEU A 116 17.04 -10.01 12.09
N PRO A 117 17.29 -11.10 11.35
CA PRO A 117 17.99 -11.05 10.08
C PRO A 117 17.46 -9.92 9.20
N ASN A 118 18.39 -9.17 8.57
CA ASN A 118 18.03 -8.16 7.58
C ASN A 118 17.90 -8.79 6.18
N ARG A 119 17.64 -7.97 5.15
CA ARG A 119 17.53 -8.43 3.76
C ARG A 119 18.72 -9.27 3.30
N THR A 120 19.94 -8.81 3.56
CA THR A 120 21.16 -9.48 3.12
C THR A 120 21.29 -10.89 3.72
N MET A 121 21.05 -11.00 5.03
CA MET A 121 21.10 -12.32 5.70
C MET A 121 19.96 -13.22 5.25
N CYS A 122 18.79 -12.68 4.99
CA CYS A 122 17.63 -13.42 4.47
C CYS A 122 17.95 -14.05 3.11
N GLU A 123 18.44 -13.24 2.17
CA GLU A 123 18.81 -13.69 0.82
C GLU A 123 19.89 -14.76 0.85
N GLN A 124 20.91 -14.58 1.68
CA GLN A 124 21.98 -15.56 1.84
C GLN A 124 21.46 -16.88 2.42
N SER A 125 20.66 -16.83 3.49
CA SER A 125 20.12 -18.03 4.14
C SER A 125 19.21 -18.82 3.19
N ILE A 126 18.37 -18.15 2.41
CA ILE A 126 17.50 -18.82 1.43
C ILE A 126 18.33 -19.41 0.29
N ALA A 127 19.37 -18.72 -0.18
CA ALA A 127 20.28 -19.24 -1.19
C ALA A 127 21.01 -20.51 -0.71
N GLU A 128 21.39 -20.58 0.58
CA GLU A 128 21.98 -21.78 1.18
C GLU A 128 20.99 -22.94 1.23
N VAL A 129 19.72 -22.69 1.60
CA VAL A 129 18.65 -23.69 1.58
C VAL A 129 18.42 -24.21 0.16
N LEU A 130 18.30 -23.30 -0.83
CA LEU A 130 18.15 -23.67 -2.24
C LEU A 130 19.30 -24.53 -2.75
N ALA A 131 20.55 -24.16 -2.44
CA ALA A 131 21.73 -24.90 -2.85
C ALA A 131 21.85 -26.31 -2.19
N GLY A 132 21.29 -26.47 -0.99
CA GLY A 132 21.24 -27.73 -0.24
C GLY A 132 20.04 -28.60 -0.57
N SER A 133 19.04 -28.10 -1.30
CA SER A 133 17.79 -28.80 -1.57
C SER A 133 17.95 -29.99 -2.50
N ARG A 134 17.25 -31.07 -2.20
CA ARG A 134 17.23 -32.33 -2.95
C ARG A 134 15.89 -32.50 -3.68
N PRO A 135 15.81 -33.34 -4.71
CA PRO A 135 14.53 -33.69 -5.32
C PRO A 135 13.55 -34.25 -4.27
N GLY A 136 12.42 -33.54 -4.12
CA GLY A 136 11.39 -33.87 -3.14
C GLY A 136 11.37 -32.95 -1.91
N ASP A 137 12.41 -32.15 -1.67
CA ASP A 137 12.38 -31.16 -0.61
C ASP A 137 11.41 -30.02 -0.98
N ARG A 138 10.67 -29.51 0.02
CA ARG A 138 9.71 -28.43 -0.11
C ARG A 138 9.87 -27.44 1.03
N PHE A 139 9.82 -26.16 0.69
CA PHE A 139 9.76 -25.07 1.65
C PHE A 139 8.82 -23.98 1.14
N ALA A 140 8.35 -23.11 2.03
CA ALA A 140 7.52 -21.98 1.69
C ALA A 140 8.24 -20.66 2.01
N LEU A 141 8.11 -19.69 1.12
CA LEU A 141 8.51 -18.31 1.34
C LEU A 141 7.26 -17.45 1.46
N ALA A 142 7.13 -16.69 2.56
CA ALA A 142 6.02 -15.77 2.76
C ALA A 142 6.52 -14.34 2.89
N PHE A 143 5.90 -13.43 2.15
CA PHE A 143 6.03 -11.99 2.32
C PHE A 143 4.89 -11.49 3.21
N ILE A 144 5.23 -10.69 4.21
CA ILE A 144 4.32 -10.17 5.22
C ILE A 144 4.47 -8.66 5.26
N ASP A 145 3.36 -7.93 5.15
CA ASP A 145 3.34 -6.47 5.22
C ASP A 145 2.21 -6.01 6.15
N LEU A 146 2.50 -5.06 7.04
CA LEU A 146 1.50 -4.53 7.97
C LEU A 146 0.52 -3.61 7.28
N ASP A 147 -0.75 -3.90 7.46
CA ASP A 147 -1.82 -3.06 6.94
C ASP A 147 -1.90 -1.73 7.69
N ASN A 148 -1.97 -0.64 6.93
CA ASN A 148 -2.16 0.71 7.46
C ASN A 148 -1.09 1.17 8.47
N PHE A 149 0.14 0.63 8.43
CA PHE A 149 1.21 0.98 9.37
C PHE A 149 1.51 2.49 9.42
N LYS A 150 1.45 3.17 8.27
CA LYS A 150 1.58 4.63 8.22
C LYS A 150 0.54 5.35 9.09
N HIS A 151 -0.73 4.91 9.06
CA HIS A 151 -1.79 5.52 9.88
C HIS A 151 -1.53 5.30 11.38
N ILE A 152 -0.95 4.16 11.76
CA ILE A 152 -0.56 3.89 13.16
C ILE A 152 0.53 4.87 13.60
N ASN A 153 1.55 5.09 12.75
CA ASN A 153 2.59 6.09 13.01
C ASN A 153 2.02 7.52 13.12
N ASP A 154 1.13 7.88 12.20
CA ASP A 154 0.55 9.23 12.13
C ASP A 154 -0.39 9.50 13.33
N TYR A 155 -1.09 8.46 13.84
CA TYR A 155 -2.06 8.61 14.92
C TYR A 155 -1.41 8.50 16.32
N TYR A 156 -0.54 7.52 16.54
CA TYR A 156 0.06 7.27 17.86
C TYR A 156 1.45 7.89 18.01
N SER A 157 2.37 7.62 17.15
CA SER A 157 3.72 8.18 16.94
C SER A 157 4.63 7.16 16.26
N HIS A 158 5.78 7.60 15.72
CA HIS A 158 6.81 6.70 15.20
C HIS A 158 7.37 5.75 16.28
N ALA A 159 7.48 6.21 17.54
CA ALA A 159 7.94 5.37 18.63
C ALA A 159 6.96 4.20 18.93
N ALA A 160 5.66 4.46 18.84
CA ALA A 160 4.63 3.42 18.97
C ALA A 160 4.67 2.44 17.79
N GLY A 161 4.90 2.92 16.57
CA GLY A 161 5.11 2.06 15.41
C GLY A 161 6.33 1.16 15.53
N ASP A 162 7.46 1.70 16.02
CA ASP A 162 8.67 0.92 16.31
C ASP A 162 8.42 -0.15 17.39
N ALA A 163 7.65 0.18 18.42
CA ALA A 163 7.28 -0.78 19.47
C ALA A 163 6.34 -1.88 18.92
N LEU A 164 5.43 -1.52 18.01
CA LEU A 164 4.56 -2.47 17.31
C LEU A 164 5.39 -3.46 16.47
N LEU A 165 6.34 -2.99 15.69
CA LEU A 165 7.21 -3.83 14.87
C LEU A 165 8.00 -4.82 15.72
N ARG A 166 8.55 -4.41 16.89
CA ARG A 166 9.24 -5.32 17.84
C ARG A 166 8.29 -6.38 18.37
N LYS A 167 7.12 -5.97 18.88
CA LYS A 167 6.12 -6.92 19.45
C LYS A 167 5.57 -7.87 18.40
N MET A 168 5.39 -7.42 17.17
CA MET A 168 4.99 -8.25 16.05
C MET A 168 6.07 -9.30 15.72
N SER A 169 7.33 -8.87 15.65
CA SER A 169 8.48 -9.76 15.45
C SER A 169 8.53 -10.87 16.51
N ASP A 170 8.37 -10.49 17.77
CA ASP A 170 8.37 -11.45 18.88
C ASP A 170 7.17 -12.40 18.80
N ARG A 171 5.99 -11.88 18.43
CA ARG A 171 4.76 -12.68 18.29
C ARG A 171 4.86 -13.70 17.16
N ILE A 172 5.43 -13.33 16.02
CA ILE A 172 5.70 -14.26 14.92
C ILE A 172 6.75 -15.29 15.37
N ARG A 173 7.89 -14.82 15.88
CA ARG A 173 8.99 -15.71 16.32
C ARG A 173 8.54 -16.77 17.30
N ALA A 174 7.62 -16.44 18.21
CA ALA A 174 7.08 -17.39 19.18
C ALA A 174 6.27 -18.55 18.56
N THR A 175 5.97 -18.49 17.26
CA THR A 175 5.23 -19.53 16.54
C THR A 175 6.14 -20.39 15.66
N LEU A 176 7.39 -19.99 15.45
CA LEU A 176 8.30 -20.57 14.49
C LEU A 176 9.08 -21.75 15.07
N ARG A 177 9.41 -22.69 14.22
CA ARG A 177 10.33 -23.80 14.51
C ARG A 177 11.78 -23.29 14.44
N PRO A 178 12.74 -23.98 15.06
CA PRO A 178 14.17 -23.62 14.95
C PRO A 178 14.74 -23.61 13.53
N SER A 179 14.12 -24.33 12.61
CA SER A 179 14.49 -24.38 11.18
C SER A 179 13.90 -23.22 10.37
N ASP A 180 12.85 -22.57 10.87
CA ASP A 180 12.20 -21.46 10.18
C ASP A 180 13.02 -20.17 10.35
N LEU A 181 12.99 -19.29 9.36
CA LEU A 181 13.67 -18.01 9.39
C LEU A 181 12.68 -16.88 9.23
N LEU A 182 12.69 -15.93 10.17
CA LEU A 182 12.00 -14.65 10.03
C LEU A 182 13.02 -13.54 9.84
N ALA A 183 12.83 -12.72 8.83
CA ALA A 183 13.67 -11.57 8.52
C ALA A 183 12.81 -10.30 8.36
N ARG A 184 13.39 -9.13 8.66
CA ARG A 184 12.80 -7.84 8.31
C ARG A 184 13.60 -7.21 7.16
N ILE A 185 12.91 -6.94 6.05
CA ILE A 185 13.58 -6.47 4.81
C ILE A 185 13.52 -4.95 4.65
N GLY A 186 12.63 -4.26 5.37
CA GLY A 186 12.57 -2.80 5.43
C GLY A 186 11.19 -2.31 5.87
N GLY A 187 11.10 -1.13 6.46
CA GLY A 187 9.82 -0.54 6.85
C GLY A 187 8.94 -1.48 7.69
N ASP A 188 7.79 -1.81 7.17
CA ASP A 188 6.79 -2.73 7.72
C ASP A 188 6.77 -4.12 7.05
N GLU A 189 7.78 -4.42 6.24
CA GLU A 189 7.88 -5.65 5.46
C GLU A 189 8.76 -6.70 6.13
N PHE A 190 8.24 -7.94 6.21
CA PHE A 190 8.94 -9.11 6.72
C PHE A 190 8.92 -10.24 5.70
N VAL A 191 9.94 -11.09 5.76
CA VAL A 191 10.03 -12.34 5.00
C VAL A 191 10.14 -13.50 5.97
N LEU A 192 9.35 -14.52 5.71
CA LEU A 192 9.33 -15.76 6.48
C LEU A 192 9.67 -16.94 5.57
N LEU A 193 10.67 -17.72 5.94
CA LEU A 193 10.97 -19.01 5.37
C LEU A 193 10.47 -20.10 6.32
N LEU A 194 9.62 -20.99 5.83
CA LEU A 194 9.17 -22.20 6.52
C LEU A 194 9.84 -23.41 5.87
N ASP A 195 10.75 -24.07 6.59
CA ASP A 195 11.55 -25.18 6.08
C ASP A 195 11.73 -26.29 7.13
N PRO A 196 11.32 -27.54 6.82
CA PRO A 196 10.57 -27.99 5.65
C PRO A 196 9.05 -27.75 5.76
N VAL A 197 8.34 -27.82 4.63
CA VAL A 197 6.88 -27.96 4.58
C VAL A 197 6.51 -29.27 3.87
N LEU A 198 5.41 -29.88 4.29
CA LEU A 198 4.95 -31.12 3.70
C LEU A 198 4.31 -30.90 2.32
N ASP A 199 3.40 -29.94 2.28
CA ASP A 199 2.64 -29.58 1.09
C ASP A 199 2.10 -28.15 1.18
N ARG A 200 1.23 -27.79 0.23
CA ARG A 200 0.53 -26.50 0.17
C ARG A 200 -0.29 -26.19 1.43
N ASP A 201 -0.99 -27.20 1.91
CA ASP A 201 -1.96 -27.01 3.01
C ASP A 201 -1.21 -26.82 4.35
N ASP A 202 -0.09 -27.53 4.55
CA ASP A 202 0.80 -27.34 5.71
C ASP A 202 1.38 -25.91 5.75
N ALA A 203 1.88 -25.42 4.60
CA ALA A 203 2.38 -24.06 4.47
C ALA A 203 1.29 -23.02 4.78
N LEU A 204 0.10 -23.16 4.18
CA LEU A 204 -1.02 -22.25 4.41
C LEU A 204 -1.50 -22.29 5.86
N ALA A 205 -1.62 -23.48 6.47
CA ALA A 205 -2.03 -23.61 7.86
C ALA A 205 -1.08 -22.87 8.81
N ALA A 206 0.25 -23.02 8.60
CA ALA A 206 1.25 -22.33 9.40
C ALA A 206 1.13 -20.80 9.26
N VAL A 207 1.01 -20.28 8.03
CA VAL A 207 0.92 -18.85 7.78
C VAL A 207 -0.43 -18.26 8.27
N CYS A 208 -1.54 -18.98 8.08
CA CYS A 208 -2.85 -18.58 8.61
C CYS A 208 -2.84 -18.48 10.14
N ALA A 209 -2.18 -19.43 10.83
CA ALA A 209 -2.04 -19.37 12.29
C ALA A 209 -1.25 -18.13 12.74
N ILE A 210 -0.24 -17.70 11.97
CA ILE A 210 0.50 -16.46 12.21
C ILE A 210 -0.43 -15.26 12.00
N SER A 211 -1.15 -15.21 10.87
CA SER A 211 -2.08 -14.11 10.55
C SER A 211 -3.13 -13.91 11.66
N GLU A 212 -3.76 -14.99 12.13
CA GLU A 212 -4.76 -14.93 13.21
C GLU A 212 -4.17 -14.44 14.54
N ARG A 213 -2.93 -14.78 14.85
CA ARG A 213 -2.25 -14.24 16.02
C ARG A 213 -1.94 -12.76 15.88
N LEU A 214 -1.62 -12.28 14.69
CA LEU A 214 -1.33 -10.87 14.43
C LEU A 214 -2.57 -9.98 14.59
N LYS A 215 -3.78 -10.50 14.38
CA LYS A 215 -5.05 -9.80 14.60
C LYS A 215 -5.36 -9.56 16.09
N GLN A 216 -4.69 -10.27 17.00
CA GLN A 216 -4.85 -10.02 18.42
C GLN A 216 -4.26 -8.66 18.82
N PRO A 217 -4.85 -7.92 19.76
CA PRO A 217 -4.40 -6.60 20.12
C PRO A 217 -2.96 -6.57 20.64
N PHE A 218 -2.29 -5.44 20.39
CA PHE A 218 -0.97 -5.12 20.92
C PHE A 218 -1.10 -4.01 21.97
N PHE A 219 -0.56 -4.24 23.15
CA PHE A 219 -0.56 -3.24 24.23
C PHE A 219 0.76 -2.46 24.18
N ILE A 220 0.68 -1.17 23.84
CA ILE A 220 1.83 -0.28 23.68
C ILE A 220 1.54 1.04 24.38
N ASP A 221 2.37 1.43 25.34
CA ASP A 221 2.27 2.68 26.11
C ASP A 221 0.87 2.94 26.69
N GLY A 222 0.19 1.87 27.16
CA GLY A 222 -1.15 1.95 27.72
C GLY A 222 -2.29 1.96 26.70
N HIS A 223 -1.99 1.91 25.42
CA HIS A 223 -2.96 1.82 24.33
C HIS A 223 -3.09 0.39 23.81
N GLU A 224 -4.32 0.01 23.49
CA GLU A 224 -4.64 -1.22 22.79
C GLU A 224 -4.69 -0.94 21.29
N ILE A 225 -3.72 -1.48 20.54
CA ILE A 225 -3.57 -1.25 19.10
C ILE A 225 -3.94 -2.53 18.35
N PHE A 226 -4.90 -2.43 17.46
CA PHE A 226 -5.26 -3.50 16.53
C PHE A 226 -4.50 -3.32 15.24
N ALA A 227 -3.79 -4.35 14.82
CA ALA A 227 -3.05 -4.38 13.57
C ALA A 227 -3.33 -5.71 12.85
N SER A 228 -3.29 -5.68 11.53
CA SER A 228 -3.32 -6.86 10.68
C SER A 228 -2.14 -6.83 9.71
N ALA A 229 -1.89 -7.96 9.08
CA ALA A 229 -0.88 -8.06 8.05
C ALA A 229 -1.43 -8.81 6.84
N SER A 230 -1.12 -8.32 5.64
CA SER A 230 -1.38 -9.02 4.39
C SER A 230 -0.19 -9.93 4.08
N ILE A 231 -0.48 -11.20 3.76
CA ILE A 231 0.56 -12.22 3.62
C ILE A 231 0.39 -12.94 2.28
N GLY A 232 1.46 -12.95 1.48
CA GLY A 232 1.53 -13.74 0.27
C GLY A 232 2.57 -14.86 0.39
N VAL A 233 2.27 -16.04 -0.14
CA VAL A 233 3.06 -17.26 0.02
C VAL A 233 3.45 -17.81 -1.35
N SER A 234 4.69 -18.22 -1.52
CA SER A 234 5.18 -19.04 -2.64
C SER A 234 5.78 -20.35 -2.13
N LEU A 235 5.79 -21.37 -2.96
CA LEU A 235 6.29 -22.72 -2.63
C LEU A 235 7.43 -23.10 -3.55
N PHE A 236 8.50 -23.62 -2.99
CA PHE A 236 9.55 -24.32 -3.72
C PHE A 236 9.20 -25.81 -3.81
N PRO A 237 9.37 -26.46 -4.98
CA PRO A 237 9.82 -25.89 -6.27
C PRO A 237 8.68 -25.40 -7.16
N ASP A 238 7.42 -25.51 -6.73
CA ASP A 238 6.22 -25.35 -7.57
C ASP A 238 6.12 -23.94 -8.21
N HIS A 239 6.57 -22.89 -7.48
CA HIS A 239 6.45 -21.49 -7.91
C HIS A 239 7.78 -20.84 -8.31
N GLY A 240 8.90 -21.59 -8.28
CA GLY A 240 10.21 -21.11 -8.69
C GLY A 240 11.34 -21.90 -8.08
N ASP A 241 12.53 -21.72 -8.65
CA ASP A 241 13.78 -22.39 -8.30
C ASP A 241 14.89 -21.44 -7.83
N THR A 242 14.62 -20.15 -7.80
CA THR A 242 15.51 -19.11 -7.27
C THR A 242 14.80 -18.21 -6.26
N TYR A 243 15.59 -17.56 -5.39
CA TYR A 243 15.06 -16.62 -4.41
C TYR A 243 14.26 -15.49 -5.08
N GLU A 244 14.81 -14.91 -6.15
CA GLU A 244 14.19 -13.77 -6.82
C GLU A 244 12.82 -14.14 -7.42
N VAL A 245 12.69 -15.36 -7.94
CA VAL A 245 11.40 -15.83 -8.48
C VAL A 245 10.42 -16.06 -7.34
N LEU A 246 10.81 -16.84 -6.32
CA LEU A 246 9.95 -17.14 -5.18
C LEU A 246 9.53 -15.87 -4.43
N ALA A 247 10.45 -14.94 -4.19
CA ALA A 247 10.18 -13.65 -3.54
C ALA A 247 9.16 -12.84 -4.33
N ARG A 248 9.34 -12.70 -5.64
CA ARG A 248 8.40 -12.00 -6.52
C ARG A 248 7.02 -12.63 -6.54
N GLN A 249 6.94 -13.97 -6.53
CA GLN A 249 5.65 -14.67 -6.51
C GLN A 249 4.93 -14.51 -5.18
N ALA A 250 5.65 -14.56 -4.06
CA ALA A 250 5.08 -14.28 -2.75
C ALA A 250 4.61 -12.83 -2.63
N ASP A 251 5.38 -11.87 -3.14
CA ASP A 251 5.01 -10.44 -3.17
C ASP A 251 3.74 -10.21 -4.01
N ASN A 252 3.65 -10.80 -5.21
CA ASN A 252 2.44 -10.74 -6.04
C ASN A 252 1.20 -11.26 -5.31
N ALA A 253 1.33 -12.37 -4.59
CA ALA A 253 0.24 -12.94 -3.80
C ALA A 253 -0.16 -12.01 -2.63
N MET A 254 0.81 -11.42 -1.93
CA MET A 254 0.57 -10.45 -0.86
C MET A 254 -0.15 -9.19 -1.38
N TYR A 255 0.30 -8.67 -2.51
CA TYR A 255 -0.30 -7.50 -3.12
C TYR A 255 -1.78 -7.72 -3.50
N ARG A 256 -2.14 -8.90 -3.99
CA ARG A 256 -3.53 -9.28 -4.24
C ARG A 256 -4.38 -9.20 -2.97
N VAL A 257 -3.87 -9.76 -1.87
CA VAL A 257 -4.57 -9.69 -0.57
C VAL A 257 -4.82 -8.25 -0.15
N LYS A 258 -3.84 -7.35 -0.32
CA LYS A 258 -4.01 -5.92 0.00
C LYS A 258 -5.12 -5.25 -0.80
N GLY A 259 -5.32 -5.69 -2.05
CA GLY A 259 -6.36 -5.14 -2.92
C GLY A 259 -7.76 -5.70 -2.67
N GLU A 260 -7.89 -6.97 -2.28
CA GLU A 260 -9.16 -7.65 -2.11
C GLU A 260 -9.69 -7.57 -0.66
N LEU A 261 -8.87 -8.00 0.29
CA LEU A 261 -9.24 -8.06 1.71
C LEU A 261 -7.98 -8.00 2.58
N LYS A 262 -7.65 -6.82 3.11
CA LYS A 262 -6.53 -6.62 4.03
C LYS A 262 -6.59 -7.60 5.22
N GLY A 263 -5.43 -8.02 5.72
CA GLY A 263 -5.33 -8.96 6.84
C GLY A 263 -5.56 -10.42 6.45
N GLY A 264 -5.53 -10.73 5.17
CA GLY A 264 -5.68 -12.09 4.64
C GLY A 264 -4.35 -12.78 4.32
N VAL A 265 -4.45 -14.03 3.88
CA VAL A 265 -3.33 -14.86 3.40
C VAL A 265 -3.68 -15.36 2.00
N SER A 266 -2.76 -15.27 1.06
CA SER A 266 -2.91 -15.85 -0.27
C SER A 266 -1.68 -16.64 -0.68
N LEU A 267 -1.91 -17.80 -1.28
CA LEU A 267 -0.87 -18.53 -1.97
C LEU A 267 -0.83 -18.06 -3.42
N PHE A 268 0.37 -17.92 -3.95
CA PHE A 268 0.60 -17.57 -5.35
C PHE A 268 -0.08 -18.58 -6.31
N ASP A 269 -0.62 -18.08 -7.38
CA ASP A 269 -1.01 -18.83 -8.58
C ASP A 269 -0.60 -18.05 -9.86
N ASP A 270 -0.48 -18.73 -10.98
CA ASP A 270 0.00 -18.14 -12.23
C ASP A 270 -0.92 -16.99 -12.73
N ALA A 271 -2.21 -17.03 -12.42
CA ALA A 271 -3.14 -15.98 -12.78
C ALA A 271 -2.79 -14.64 -12.08
N MET A 272 -2.18 -14.69 -10.89
CA MET A 272 -1.72 -13.49 -10.17
C MET A 272 -0.57 -12.78 -10.90
N SER A 273 0.40 -13.51 -11.45
CA SER A 273 1.47 -12.90 -12.25
C SER A 273 0.94 -12.23 -13.51
N GLN A 274 -0.03 -12.85 -14.16
CA GLN A 274 -0.68 -12.26 -15.34
C GLN A 274 -1.46 -11.00 -14.95
N ALA A 275 -2.21 -11.04 -13.86
CA ALA A 275 -2.94 -9.88 -13.33
C ALA A 275 -2.00 -8.73 -12.94
N ALA A 276 -0.88 -9.01 -12.26
CA ALA A 276 0.11 -8.00 -11.90
C ALA A 276 0.73 -7.35 -13.15
N THR A 277 1.10 -8.16 -14.15
CA THR A 277 1.64 -7.66 -15.42
C THR A 277 0.61 -6.82 -16.19
N ALA A 278 -0.63 -7.29 -16.27
CA ALA A 278 -1.72 -6.55 -16.90
C ALA A 278 -1.97 -5.20 -16.20
N ARG A 279 -1.94 -5.20 -14.85
CA ARG A 279 -2.09 -3.98 -14.07
C ARG A 279 -0.97 -2.97 -14.32
N MET A 280 0.30 -3.40 -14.34
CA MET A 280 1.43 -2.52 -14.67
C MET A 280 1.28 -1.93 -16.08
N ALA A 281 0.84 -2.74 -17.04
CA ALA A 281 0.58 -2.27 -18.40
C ALA A 281 -0.55 -1.21 -18.43
N VAL A 282 -1.63 -1.41 -17.67
CA VAL A 282 -2.73 -0.43 -17.55
C VAL A 282 -2.23 0.84 -16.86
N GLU A 283 -1.44 0.75 -15.79
CA GLU A 283 -0.86 1.91 -15.11
C GLU A 283 -0.01 2.75 -16.07
N GLN A 284 0.89 2.12 -16.81
CA GLN A 284 1.75 2.83 -17.78
C GLN A 284 0.90 3.51 -18.86
N ARG A 285 -0.06 2.80 -19.43
CA ARG A 285 -0.99 3.35 -20.41
C ARG A 285 -1.80 4.52 -19.86
N LEU A 286 -2.25 4.42 -18.60
CA LEU A 286 -3.01 5.46 -17.93
C LEU A 286 -2.19 6.75 -17.77
N ARG A 287 -0.92 6.64 -17.35
CA ARG A 287 0.00 7.78 -17.23
C ARG A 287 0.24 8.46 -18.60
N LEU A 288 0.39 7.66 -19.66
CA LEU A 288 0.51 8.18 -21.03
C LEU A 288 -0.79 8.86 -21.47
N ALA A 289 -1.95 8.26 -21.21
CA ALA A 289 -3.25 8.81 -21.55
C ALA A 289 -3.52 10.17 -20.86
N ILE A 290 -3.10 10.33 -19.62
CA ILE A 290 -3.17 11.61 -18.89
C ILE A 290 -2.30 12.67 -19.59
N ARG A 291 -1.04 12.33 -19.88
CA ARG A 291 -0.09 13.22 -20.55
C ARG A 291 -0.60 13.66 -21.94
N ASP A 292 -1.12 12.72 -22.70
CA ASP A 292 -1.51 12.92 -24.09
C ASP A 292 -2.99 13.37 -24.23
N ARG A 293 -3.69 13.57 -23.10
CA ARG A 293 -5.08 14.02 -23.01
C ARG A 293 -6.05 13.13 -23.79
N CYS A 294 -5.92 11.82 -23.63
CA CYS A 294 -6.74 10.83 -24.32
C CYS A 294 -8.12 10.59 -23.67
N PHE A 295 -8.48 11.37 -22.65
CA PHE A 295 -9.80 11.28 -22.04
C PHE A 295 -10.82 12.12 -22.78
N CYS A 296 -12.04 11.58 -22.90
CA CYS A 296 -13.17 12.26 -23.50
C CYS A 296 -14.43 12.02 -22.64
N CYS A 297 -15.49 12.77 -22.92
CA CYS A 297 -16.72 12.75 -22.15
C CYS A 297 -17.86 12.13 -22.98
N ALA A 298 -18.58 11.18 -22.38
CA ALA A 298 -19.91 10.81 -22.83
C ALA A 298 -20.94 11.48 -21.95
N PHE A 299 -22.10 11.78 -22.50
CA PHE A 299 -23.17 12.50 -21.82
C PHE A 299 -24.41 11.64 -21.74
N GLN A 300 -24.98 11.53 -20.55
CA GLN A 300 -26.22 10.80 -20.35
C GLN A 300 -27.29 11.74 -19.77
N PRO A 301 -28.47 11.89 -20.41
CA PRO A 301 -29.48 12.83 -19.96
C PRO A 301 -30.21 12.33 -18.73
N LYS A 302 -30.51 13.27 -17.82
CA LYS A 302 -31.51 13.17 -16.77
C LYS A 302 -32.83 13.74 -17.31
N VAL A 303 -33.91 12.99 -17.22
CA VAL A 303 -35.18 13.30 -17.87
C VAL A 303 -36.30 13.44 -16.82
N ASP A 304 -37.10 14.50 -16.91
CA ASP A 304 -38.38 14.57 -16.20
C ASP A 304 -39.36 13.60 -16.88
N MET A 305 -39.74 12.53 -16.19
CA MET A 305 -40.57 11.45 -16.71
C MET A 305 -42.01 11.89 -17.10
N ARG A 306 -42.47 13.02 -16.56
CA ARG A 306 -43.82 13.54 -16.85
C ARG A 306 -43.86 14.44 -18.07
N THR A 307 -42.84 15.30 -18.20
CA THR A 307 -42.77 16.27 -19.30
C THR A 307 -41.88 15.80 -20.45
N HIS A 308 -41.10 14.75 -20.22
CA HIS A 308 -40.06 14.25 -21.13
C HIS A 308 -38.96 15.29 -21.45
N ALA A 309 -38.85 16.34 -20.66
CA ALA A 309 -37.81 17.35 -20.82
C ALA A 309 -36.51 16.87 -20.20
N VAL A 310 -35.39 17.20 -20.83
CA VAL A 310 -34.06 16.99 -20.25
C VAL A 310 -33.83 18.08 -19.20
N THR A 311 -33.56 17.66 -17.99
CA THR A 311 -33.33 18.56 -16.84
C THR A 311 -31.85 18.70 -16.51
N GLY A 312 -31.04 17.74 -16.91
CA GLY A 312 -29.61 17.71 -16.71
C GLY A 312 -28.93 16.67 -17.57
N VAL A 313 -27.62 16.67 -17.56
CA VAL A 313 -26.76 15.67 -18.20
C VAL A 313 -25.68 15.23 -17.24
N GLU A 314 -25.44 13.96 -17.14
CA GLU A 314 -24.30 13.41 -16.41
C GLU A 314 -23.12 13.22 -17.37
N VAL A 315 -21.95 13.70 -16.94
CA VAL A 315 -20.68 13.56 -17.66
C VAL A 315 -20.00 12.30 -17.21
N LEU A 316 -19.88 11.38 -18.12
CA LEU A 316 -19.29 10.07 -17.90
C LEU A 316 -17.95 9.97 -18.60
N LEU A 317 -16.89 9.82 -17.81
CA LEU A 317 -15.52 9.65 -18.32
C LEU A 317 -15.44 8.50 -19.31
N ARG A 318 -14.69 8.71 -20.39
CA ARG A 318 -14.32 7.71 -21.39
C ARG A 318 -12.83 7.85 -21.69
N TRP A 319 -12.17 6.74 -21.94
CA TRP A 319 -10.78 6.71 -22.37
C TRP A 319 -10.72 6.28 -23.84
N ARG A 320 -10.19 7.16 -24.68
CA ARG A 320 -9.90 6.83 -26.08
C ARG A 320 -8.51 6.23 -26.14
N ASP A 321 -8.42 4.95 -26.47
CA ASP A 321 -7.13 4.27 -26.58
C ASP A 321 -6.38 4.61 -27.88
N GLU A 322 -5.18 4.07 -28.03
CA GLU A 322 -4.29 4.33 -29.20
C GLU A 322 -4.90 3.88 -30.53
N LEU A 323 -5.85 2.95 -30.50
CA LEU A 323 -6.60 2.47 -31.67
C LEU A 323 -7.88 3.29 -31.92
N GLY A 324 -8.14 4.31 -31.11
CA GLY A 324 -9.35 5.13 -31.17
C GLY A 324 -10.58 4.45 -30.54
N MET A 325 -10.41 3.29 -29.89
CA MET A 325 -11.51 2.60 -29.20
C MET A 325 -11.85 3.31 -27.91
N ILE A 326 -13.14 3.43 -27.62
CA ILE A 326 -13.66 4.08 -26.40
C ILE A 326 -13.85 3.03 -25.31
N GLN A 327 -13.12 3.20 -24.22
CA GLN A 327 -13.20 2.34 -23.04
C GLN A 327 -14.04 3.01 -21.96
N ALA A 328 -14.91 2.22 -21.30
CA ALA A 328 -15.66 2.66 -20.12
C ALA A 328 -14.74 2.70 -18.88
N PRO A 329 -15.11 3.48 -17.83
CA PRO A 329 -14.25 3.73 -16.68
C PRO A 329 -14.00 2.54 -15.75
N GLY A 330 -14.84 1.48 -15.81
CA GLY A 330 -14.87 0.41 -14.81
C GLY A 330 -13.52 -0.18 -14.41
N ASP A 331 -12.64 -0.44 -15.40
CA ASP A 331 -11.40 -1.16 -15.15
C ASP A 331 -10.22 -0.26 -14.73
N PHE A 332 -10.24 1.03 -15.05
CA PHE A 332 -9.09 1.91 -14.80
C PHE A 332 -9.33 2.96 -13.71
N ILE A 333 -10.58 3.30 -13.39
CA ILE A 333 -10.89 4.34 -12.38
C ILE A 333 -10.39 3.94 -11.00
N ALA A 334 -10.63 2.70 -10.57
CA ALA A 334 -10.17 2.22 -9.28
C ALA A 334 -8.64 2.32 -9.15
N LEU A 335 -7.93 1.95 -10.21
CA LEU A 335 -6.47 2.08 -10.30
C LEU A 335 -6.03 3.55 -10.28
N ALA A 336 -6.72 4.44 -11.01
CA ALA A 336 -6.43 5.86 -11.00
C ALA A 336 -6.59 6.50 -9.61
N ILE A 337 -7.63 6.11 -8.86
CA ILE A 337 -7.88 6.56 -7.48
C ILE A 337 -6.78 6.05 -6.55
N GLU A 338 -6.40 4.78 -6.66
CA GLU A 338 -5.36 4.18 -5.85
C GLU A 338 -4.00 4.87 -6.05
N LEU A 339 -3.62 5.08 -7.30
CA LEU A 339 -2.36 5.72 -7.70
C LEU A 339 -2.35 7.25 -7.49
N GLY A 340 -3.48 7.86 -7.11
CA GLY A 340 -3.61 9.31 -6.97
C GLY A 340 -3.66 10.08 -8.29
N LEU A 341 -3.86 9.39 -9.42
CA LEU A 341 -3.93 9.98 -10.76
C LEU A 341 -5.31 10.56 -11.09
N ILE A 342 -6.33 10.24 -10.29
CA ILE A 342 -7.71 10.67 -10.52
C ILE A 342 -7.86 12.21 -10.52
N ASN A 343 -7.04 12.93 -9.75
CA ASN A 343 -7.09 14.38 -9.68
C ASN A 343 -6.82 15.05 -11.03
N GLU A 344 -5.79 14.59 -11.74
CA GLU A 344 -5.44 15.09 -13.06
C GLU A 344 -6.51 14.74 -14.11
N ILE A 345 -7.06 13.53 -14.03
CA ILE A 345 -8.15 13.08 -14.90
C ILE A 345 -9.39 13.96 -14.70
N THR A 346 -9.79 14.20 -13.45
CA THR A 346 -10.97 15.03 -13.14
C THR A 346 -10.82 16.46 -13.65
N LEU A 347 -9.63 17.05 -13.57
CA LEU A 347 -9.37 18.38 -14.15
C LEU A 347 -9.43 18.37 -15.68
N GLN A 348 -8.99 17.30 -16.34
CA GLN A 348 -9.14 17.14 -17.79
C GLN A 348 -10.60 17.01 -18.20
N VAL A 349 -11.39 16.23 -17.44
CA VAL A 349 -12.84 16.07 -17.66
C VAL A 349 -13.56 17.42 -17.49
N LEU A 350 -13.24 18.18 -16.44
CA LEU A 350 -13.79 19.52 -16.26
C LEU A 350 -13.47 20.43 -17.45
N ALA A 351 -12.21 20.47 -17.87
CA ALA A 351 -11.79 21.30 -18.99
C ALA A 351 -12.45 20.88 -20.32
N GLU A 352 -12.65 19.58 -20.54
CA GLU A 352 -13.36 19.06 -21.71
C GLU A 352 -14.84 19.42 -21.65
N THR A 353 -15.48 19.21 -20.51
CA THR A 353 -16.89 19.54 -20.28
C THR A 353 -17.15 21.03 -20.52
N VAL A 354 -16.30 21.92 -19.96
CA VAL A 354 -16.43 23.37 -20.17
C VAL A 354 -16.29 23.75 -21.65
N ARG A 355 -15.37 23.12 -22.37
CA ARG A 355 -15.24 23.34 -23.84
C ARG A 355 -16.46 22.87 -24.62
N SER A 356 -17.11 21.82 -24.15
CA SER A 356 -18.29 21.22 -24.75
C SER A 356 -19.61 21.94 -24.40
N MET A 357 -19.59 22.96 -23.52
CA MET A 357 -20.83 23.64 -23.08
C MET A 357 -21.67 24.21 -24.21
N PRO A 358 -21.08 24.84 -25.27
CA PRO A 358 -21.89 25.31 -26.39
C PRO A 358 -22.65 24.19 -27.10
N ASP A 359 -22.00 23.04 -27.30
CA ASP A 359 -22.63 21.87 -27.94
C ASP A 359 -23.69 21.23 -27.02
N ILE A 360 -23.44 21.20 -25.70
CA ILE A 360 -24.41 20.77 -24.70
C ILE A 360 -25.66 21.66 -24.76
N ASP A 361 -25.48 22.97 -24.86
CA ASP A 361 -26.58 23.95 -24.94
C ASP A 361 -27.39 23.78 -26.24
N GLU A 362 -26.72 23.48 -27.35
CA GLU A 362 -27.38 23.23 -28.63
C GLU A 362 -28.22 21.94 -28.60
N VAL A 363 -27.68 20.87 -27.98
CA VAL A 363 -28.31 19.55 -27.97
C VAL A 363 -29.39 19.41 -26.91
N PHE A 364 -29.10 19.85 -25.69
CA PHE A 364 -29.95 19.59 -24.51
C PHE A 364 -30.69 20.83 -24.00
N GLY A 365 -30.28 22.01 -24.44
CA GLY A 365 -30.81 23.29 -24.00
C GLY A 365 -29.90 24.03 -23.01
N PRO A 366 -29.98 25.37 -22.95
CA PRO A 366 -29.08 26.20 -22.16
C PRO A 366 -29.32 26.13 -20.64
N ASP A 367 -30.48 25.61 -20.22
CA ASP A 367 -30.89 25.54 -18.80
C ASP A 367 -30.56 24.22 -18.13
N VAL A 368 -29.99 23.25 -18.87
CA VAL A 368 -29.67 21.95 -18.29
C VAL A 368 -28.51 22.03 -17.30
N THR A 369 -28.59 21.24 -16.24
CA THR A 369 -27.49 21.07 -15.31
C THR A 369 -26.48 20.04 -15.82
N VAL A 370 -25.22 20.17 -15.39
CA VAL A 370 -24.12 19.29 -15.81
C VAL A 370 -23.53 18.62 -14.56
N SER A 371 -23.69 17.32 -14.45
CA SER A 371 -23.21 16.55 -13.31
C SER A 371 -21.81 15.99 -13.57
N LEU A 372 -20.92 16.15 -12.59
CA LEU A 372 -19.56 15.61 -12.59
C LEU A 372 -19.33 14.71 -11.39
N ASN A 373 -18.82 13.52 -11.64
CA ASN A 373 -18.44 12.55 -10.62
C ASN A 373 -17.14 12.96 -9.92
N ILE A 374 -17.14 12.98 -8.59
CA ILE A 374 -15.99 13.25 -7.72
C ILE A 374 -15.80 12.06 -6.78
N ALA A 375 -14.65 11.40 -6.85
CA ALA A 375 -14.38 10.27 -5.98
C ALA A 375 -14.30 10.68 -4.49
N ALA A 376 -14.73 9.80 -3.58
CA ALA A 376 -14.72 10.08 -2.13
C ALA A 376 -13.34 10.53 -1.61
N LYS A 377 -12.26 9.92 -2.11
CA LYS A 377 -10.88 10.30 -1.78
C LYS A 377 -10.56 11.74 -2.18
N GLN A 378 -11.04 12.20 -3.35
CA GLN A 378 -10.88 13.57 -3.84
C GLN A 378 -11.70 14.56 -3.00
N ALA A 379 -12.94 14.21 -2.67
CA ALA A 379 -13.82 15.04 -1.86
C ALA A 379 -13.23 15.36 -0.48
N CYS A 380 -12.39 14.46 0.06
CA CYS A 380 -11.69 14.66 1.32
C CYS A 380 -10.31 15.33 1.17
N ASP A 381 -9.83 15.53 -0.05
CA ASP A 381 -8.58 16.23 -0.38
C ASP A 381 -8.82 17.73 -0.50
N VAL A 382 -8.70 18.47 0.62
CA VAL A 382 -8.96 19.90 0.68
C VAL A 382 -8.09 20.71 -0.30
N PRO A 383 -6.78 20.47 -0.46
CA PRO A 383 -5.96 21.12 -1.48
C PRO A 383 -6.50 20.93 -2.89
N PHE A 384 -6.81 19.70 -3.29
CA PHE A 384 -7.37 19.40 -4.60
C PHE A 384 -8.72 20.10 -4.81
N MET A 385 -9.67 19.96 -3.88
CA MET A 385 -11.00 20.57 -3.99
C MET A 385 -10.94 22.09 -4.00
N THR A 386 -9.97 22.69 -3.31
CA THR A 386 -9.76 24.16 -3.39
C THR A 386 -9.33 24.58 -4.80
N ALA A 387 -8.38 23.87 -5.41
CA ALA A 387 -7.94 24.15 -6.78
C ALA A 387 -9.05 23.86 -7.81
N PHE A 388 -9.80 22.78 -7.63
CA PHE A 388 -10.93 22.41 -8.49
C PHE A 388 -12.05 23.49 -8.44
N CYS A 389 -12.46 23.91 -7.25
CA CYS A 389 -13.47 24.96 -7.09
C CYS A 389 -13.00 26.31 -7.68
N ALA A 390 -11.72 26.67 -7.51
CA ALA A 390 -11.17 27.86 -8.15
C ALA A 390 -11.26 27.76 -9.68
N SER A 391 -10.80 26.64 -10.27
CA SER A 391 -10.86 26.42 -11.72
C SER A 391 -12.30 26.44 -12.26
N LEU A 392 -13.25 25.82 -11.54
CA LEU A 392 -14.66 25.83 -11.93
C LEU A 392 -15.27 27.24 -11.80
N GLY A 393 -14.95 27.97 -10.72
CA GLY A 393 -15.43 29.35 -10.49
C GLY A 393 -14.95 30.33 -11.58
N GLU A 394 -13.69 30.19 -12.04
CA GLU A 394 -13.12 31.00 -13.12
C GLU A 394 -13.87 30.86 -14.46
N THR A 395 -14.58 29.74 -14.66
CA THR A 395 -15.37 29.54 -15.89
C THR A 395 -16.62 30.42 -15.97
N GLY A 396 -17.13 30.92 -14.83
CA GLY A 396 -18.41 31.60 -14.75
C GLY A 396 -19.64 30.70 -14.95
N LEU A 397 -19.46 29.38 -15.00
CA LEU A 397 -20.52 28.40 -15.26
C LEU A 397 -20.87 27.53 -14.04
N ALA A 398 -20.28 27.83 -12.88
CA ALA A 398 -20.34 26.96 -11.70
C ALA A 398 -21.77 26.65 -11.24
N GLU A 399 -22.72 27.58 -11.39
CA GLU A 399 -24.14 27.40 -11.02
C GLU A 399 -24.85 26.28 -11.83
N ARG A 400 -24.31 25.95 -12.99
CA ARG A 400 -24.82 24.85 -13.83
C ARG A 400 -24.30 23.50 -13.41
N PHE A 401 -23.23 23.45 -12.60
CA PHE A 401 -22.60 22.20 -12.23
C PHE A 401 -23.20 21.60 -10.95
N VAL A 402 -23.33 20.27 -10.99
CA VAL A 402 -23.69 19.41 -9.86
C VAL A 402 -22.54 18.46 -9.61
N LEU A 403 -21.94 18.48 -8.44
CA LEU A 403 -20.86 17.53 -8.09
C LEU A 403 -21.49 16.30 -7.45
N GLU A 404 -21.34 15.16 -8.10
CA GLU A 404 -21.86 13.87 -7.64
C GLU A 404 -20.81 13.17 -6.80
N LEU A 405 -21.18 12.80 -5.57
CA LEU A 405 -20.31 12.19 -4.58
C LEU A 405 -21.01 10.98 -4.00
N THR A 406 -20.29 9.88 -3.90
CA THR A 406 -20.83 8.70 -3.22
C THR A 406 -21.10 8.98 -1.74
N GLU A 407 -22.01 8.23 -1.15
CA GLU A 407 -22.40 8.30 0.25
C GLU A 407 -21.20 8.34 1.21
N GLU A 408 -20.14 7.55 0.93
CA GLU A 408 -18.91 7.47 1.72
C GLU A 408 -18.22 8.84 1.92
N ALA A 409 -18.24 9.72 0.91
CA ALA A 409 -17.58 11.03 0.98
C ALA A 409 -18.16 11.91 2.09
N PHE A 410 -19.46 11.77 2.37
CA PHE A 410 -20.15 12.57 3.38
C PHE A 410 -19.87 12.08 4.81
N PHE A 411 -19.57 10.79 4.99
CA PHE A 411 -19.37 10.19 6.31
C PHE A 411 -17.93 10.19 6.79
N THR A 412 -16.96 10.44 5.92
CA THR A 412 -15.55 10.44 6.28
C THR A 412 -15.20 11.65 7.17
N ALA A 413 -15.22 11.45 8.48
CA ALA A 413 -14.73 12.36 9.53
C ALA A 413 -15.26 13.82 9.49
N GLY A 414 -16.40 14.10 8.83
CA GLY A 414 -16.99 15.44 8.73
C GLY A 414 -16.11 16.50 8.05
N ARG A 415 -14.97 16.10 7.48
CA ARG A 415 -14.02 17.01 6.82
C ARG A 415 -14.61 17.62 5.55
N PHE A 416 -15.30 16.80 4.75
CA PHE A 416 -15.96 17.26 3.53
C PHE A 416 -16.96 18.39 3.85
N GLN A 417 -17.85 18.18 4.80
CA GLN A 417 -18.92 19.14 5.14
C GLN A 417 -18.36 20.45 5.71
N ARG A 418 -17.31 20.35 6.55
CA ARG A 418 -16.75 21.53 7.21
C ARG A 418 -15.82 22.33 6.31
N ASP A 419 -14.96 21.66 5.54
CA ASP A 419 -13.83 22.31 4.88
C ASP A 419 -14.01 22.44 3.36
N VAL A 420 -14.82 21.58 2.71
CA VAL A 420 -14.98 21.51 1.25
C VAL A 420 -16.34 22.03 0.79
N LEU A 421 -17.44 21.55 1.38
CA LEU A 421 -18.80 21.94 0.98
C LEU A 421 -19.03 23.46 0.96
N PRO A 422 -18.56 24.26 1.93
CA PRO A 422 -18.71 25.71 1.88
C PRO A 422 -18.03 26.35 0.66
N ARG A 423 -16.93 25.78 0.15
CA ARG A 423 -16.22 26.26 -1.04
C ARG A 423 -17.01 25.98 -2.32
N ILE A 424 -17.62 24.78 -2.41
CA ILE A 424 -18.52 24.42 -3.51
C ILE A 424 -19.71 25.39 -3.55
N ARG A 425 -20.32 25.66 -2.39
CA ARG A 425 -21.45 26.60 -2.27
C ARG A 425 -21.07 28.04 -2.62
N ALA A 426 -19.86 28.46 -2.25
CA ALA A 426 -19.38 29.81 -2.51
C ALA A 426 -19.28 30.16 -4.00
N ILE A 427 -19.07 29.17 -4.87
CA ILE A 427 -19.04 29.33 -6.32
C ILE A 427 -20.40 29.08 -6.99
N GLY A 428 -21.45 28.76 -6.21
CA GLY A 428 -22.81 28.48 -6.70
C GLY A 428 -23.04 27.06 -7.24
N ALA A 429 -22.06 26.17 -7.15
CA ALA A 429 -22.23 24.79 -7.59
C ALA A 429 -23.08 23.98 -6.60
N ARG A 430 -23.80 23.00 -7.13
CA ARG A 430 -24.67 22.08 -6.38
C ARG A 430 -23.97 20.78 -6.07
N VAL A 431 -24.53 20.01 -5.12
CA VAL A 431 -23.99 18.73 -4.69
C VAL A 431 -25.08 17.67 -4.74
N SER A 432 -24.78 16.51 -5.30
CA SER A 432 -25.65 15.32 -5.35
C SER A 432 -25.01 14.17 -4.56
N ILE A 433 -25.84 13.42 -3.84
CA ILE A 433 -25.45 12.15 -3.24
C ILE A 433 -25.70 11.05 -4.27
N ASP A 434 -24.64 10.33 -4.64
CA ASP A 434 -24.69 9.26 -5.61
C ASP A 434 -24.72 7.86 -4.96
N ASP A 435 -25.22 6.86 -5.67
CA ASP A 435 -25.33 5.45 -5.25
C ASP A 435 -26.01 5.26 -3.88
N PHE A 436 -27.04 6.08 -3.58
CA PHE A 436 -27.67 6.08 -2.27
C PHE A 436 -28.37 4.76 -1.95
N GLY A 437 -28.00 4.19 -0.77
CA GLY A 437 -28.62 2.99 -0.20
C GLY A 437 -27.79 1.71 -0.39
N VAL A 438 -26.66 1.76 -1.08
CA VAL A 438 -25.72 0.61 -1.20
C VAL A 438 -24.71 0.58 -0.05
N GLY A 439 -24.49 1.74 0.61
CA GLY A 439 -23.54 1.89 1.70
C GLY A 439 -24.12 1.68 3.11
N TYR A 440 -23.29 1.84 4.12
CA TYR A 440 -23.68 1.78 5.54
C TYR A 440 -24.13 3.15 6.04
N SER A 441 -25.33 3.62 5.64
CA SER A 441 -25.85 4.90 6.12
C SER A 441 -26.32 4.84 7.56
N SER A 442 -25.72 5.66 8.43
CA SER A 442 -26.35 6.01 9.69
C SER A 442 -27.36 7.15 9.44
N LEU A 443 -28.63 6.91 9.74
CA LEU A 443 -29.70 7.91 9.62
C LEU A 443 -29.37 9.23 10.38
N SER A 444 -28.58 9.13 11.45
CA SER A 444 -28.13 10.31 12.21
C SER A 444 -27.16 11.18 11.41
N ALA A 445 -26.30 10.58 10.60
CA ALA A 445 -25.35 11.32 9.79
C ALA A 445 -26.03 12.00 8.57
N LEU A 446 -27.12 11.39 8.05
CA LEU A 446 -27.92 11.96 6.96
C LEU A 446 -28.62 13.28 7.36
N ALA A 447 -28.99 13.43 8.64
CA ALA A 447 -29.65 14.65 9.12
C ALA A 447 -28.75 15.88 9.02
N ASP A 448 -27.43 15.68 9.01
CA ASP A 448 -26.44 16.75 8.94
C ASP A 448 -25.95 17.04 7.50
N ILE A 449 -26.38 16.20 6.51
CA ILE A 449 -25.97 16.38 5.12
C ILE A 449 -26.81 17.44 4.44
N THR A 450 -26.15 18.43 3.85
CA THR A 450 -26.77 19.44 3.01
C THR A 450 -26.42 19.21 1.54
N ALA A 451 -27.18 18.34 0.85
CA ALA A 451 -27.10 18.13 -0.59
C ALA A 451 -28.34 18.67 -1.29
N ASP A 452 -28.26 18.90 -2.59
CA ASP A 452 -29.37 19.42 -3.40
C ASP A 452 -30.14 18.30 -4.09
N GLU A 453 -29.44 17.19 -4.35
CA GLU A 453 -29.96 16.07 -5.12
C GLU A 453 -29.52 14.76 -4.45
N LEU A 454 -30.39 13.75 -4.57
CA LEU A 454 -30.16 12.38 -4.13
C LEU A 454 -30.48 11.44 -5.28
N LYS A 455 -29.49 10.64 -5.72
CA LYS A 455 -29.63 9.65 -6.78
C LYS A 455 -29.84 8.27 -6.14
N ILE A 456 -30.94 7.62 -6.50
CA ILE A 456 -31.27 6.28 -5.99
C ILE A 456 -30.59 5.26 -6.88
N ASP A 457 -29.76 4.43 -6.29
CA ASP A 457 -29.02 3.39 -7.01
C ASP A 457 -29.93 2.42 -7.76
N ARG A 458 -29.46 2.00 -8.91
CA ARG A 458 -30.11 1.06 -9.82
C ARG A 458 -30.61 -0.21 -9.13
N SER A 459 -29.95 -0.72 -8.10
CA SER A 459 -30.34 -1.95 -7.40
C SER A 459 -31.73 -1.88 -6.76
N PHE A 460 -32.21 -0.67 -6.44
CA PHE A 460 -33.56 -0.42 -5.92
C PHE A 460 -34.59 -0.21 -7.02
N ILE A 461 -34.15 0.15 -8.23
CA ILE A 461 -35.03 0.45 -9.37
C ILE A 461 -35.28 -0.78 -10.25
N THR A 462 -34.24 -1.61 -10.45
CA THR A 462 -34.37 -2.83 -11.28
C THR A 462 -35.50 -3.72 -10.81
N ASP A 463 -36.43 -4.07 -11.74
CA ASP A 463 -37.64 -4.86 -11.48
C ASP A 463 -38.52 -4.30 -10.34
N ILE A 464 -38.55 -2.99 -10.13
CA ILE A 464 -39.29 -2.36 -9.02
C ILE A 464 -40.78 -2.69 -9.04
N ASP A 465 -41.35 -2.90 -10.22
CA ASP A 465 -42.76 -3.33 -10.41
C ASP A 465 -43.07 -4.69 -9.75
N LYS A 466 -42.04 -5.56 -9.60
CA LYS A 466 -42.17 -6.95 -9.10
C LYS A 466 -41.58 -7.14 -7.70
N ARG A 467 -40.94 -6.15 -7.10
CA ARG A 467 -40.18 -6.29 -5.85
C ARG A 467 -40.77 -5.48 -4.67
N PRO A 468 -41.77 -6.02 -3.92
CA PRO A 468 -42.47 -5.28 -2.86
C PRO A 468 -41.54 -4.68 -1.78
N ARG A 469 -40.47 -5.39 -1.45
CA ARG A 469 -39.48 -4.86 -0.46
C ARG A 469 -38.75 -3.62 -0.99
N SER A 470 -38.31 -3.65 -2.25
CA SER A 470 -37.67 -2.48 -2.90
C SER A 470 -38.66 -1.31 -3.01
N GLN A 471 -39.96 -1.59 -3.24
CA GLN A 471 -41.01 -0.56 -3.26
C GLN A 471 -41.14 0.18 -1.91
N ILE A 472 -41.06 -0.56 -0.79
CA ILE A 472 -41.09 0.05 0.56
C ILE A 472 -39.85 0.89 0.80
N VAL A 473 -38.67 0.39 0.45
CA VAL A 473 -37.40 1.12 0.60
C VAL A 473 -37.40 2.37 -0.27
N LEU A 474 -37.83 2.28 -1.53
CA LEU A 474 -37.92 3.42 -2.44
C LEU A 474 -38.78 4.55 -1.87
N LYS A 475 -39.95 4.23 -1.30
CA LYS A 475 -40.84 5.19 -0.64
C LYS A 475 -40.20 5.84 0.60
N ALA A 476 -39.43 5.07 1.35
CA ALA A 476 -38.71 5.60 2.50
C ALA A 476 -37.61 6.59 2.06
N ILE A 477 -36.86 6.27 1.01
CA ILE A 477 -35.82 7.15 0.43
C ILE A 477 -36.47 8.42 -0.15
N GLU A 478 -37.56 8.30 -0.89
CA GLU A 478 -38.32 9.43 -1.42
C GLU A 478 -38.78 10.38 -0.30
N SER A 479 -39.38 9.81 0.76
CA SER A 479 -39.83 10.59 1.93
C SER A 479 -38.67 11.30 2.64
N LEU A 480 -37.53 10.63 2.74
CA LEU A 480 -36.32 11.20 3.32
C LEU A 480 -35.79 12.36 2.48
N GLY A 481 -35.66 12.19 1.16
CA GLY A 481 -35.25 13.24 0.23
C GLY A 481 -36.14 14.47 0.34
N ALA A 482 -37.46 14.25 0.36
CA ALA A 482 -38.44 15.33 0.52
C ALA A 482 -38.31 16.04 1.88
N ALA A 483 -38.11 15.31 2.98
CA ALA A 483 -37.93 15.87 4.31
C ALA A 483 -36.65 16.72 4.44
N LEU A 484 -35.59 16.34 3.72
CA LEU A 484 -34.30 17.05 3.68
C LEU A 484 -34.26 18.15 2.59
N GLY A 485 -35.32 18.31 1.80
CA GLY A 485 -35.40 19.33 0.74
C GLY A 485 -34.55 19.01 -0.50
N MET A 486 -34.18 17.73 -0.69
CA MET A 486 -33.40 17.26 -1.83
C MET A 486 -34.30 16.85 -2.99
N SER A 487 -33.88 17.12 -4.23
CA SER A 487 -34.48 16.51 -5.41
C SER A 487 -34.05 15.03 -5.50
N VAL A 488 -34.97 14.17 -5.91
CA VAL A 488 -34.67 12.72 -6.02
C VAL A 488 -34.63 12.33 -7.49
N VAL A 489 -33.58 11.61 -7.89
CA VAL A 489 -33.38 11.06 -9.23
C VAL A 489 -33.34 9.53 -9.15
N ALA A 490 -34.12 8.83 -9.98
CA ALA A 490 -34.07 7.38 -10.10
C ALA A 490 -33.05 6.98 -11.17
N GLU A 491 -32.09 6.12 -10.81
CA GLU A 491 -31.05 5.66 -11.71
C GLU A 491 -31.29 4.27 -12.27
N GLY A 492 -30.64 4.01 -13.42
CA GLY A 492 -30.67 2.69 -14.04
C GLY A 492 -32.03 2.23 -14.49
N VAL A 493 -32.93 3.15 -14.85
CA VAL A 493 -34.23 2.82 -15.42
C VAL A 493 -34.05 2.23 -16.82
N GLU A 494 -34.44 0.97 -17.01
CA GLU A 494 -34.22 0.23 -18.25
C GLU A 494 -35.51 -0.19 -18.97
N THR A 495 -36.66 -0.27 -18.24
CA THR A 495 -37.92 -0.79 -18.77
C THR A 495 -39.06 0.22 -18.66
N TYR A 496 -40.10 0.01 -19.49
CA TYR A 496 -41.33 0.79 -19.39
C TYR A 496 -42.10 0.51 -18.09
N GLU A 497 -42.05 -0.71 -17.60
CA GLU A 497 -42.70 -1.14 -16.37
C GLU A 497 -42.14 -0.41 -15.14
N GLU A 498 -40.82 -0.16 -15.11
CA GLU A 498 -40.15 0.64 -14.09
C GLU A 498 -40.62 2.10 -14.15
N VAL A 499 -40.64 2.71 -15.34
CA VAL A 499 -41.16 4.07 -15.52
C VAL A 499 -42.61 4.19 -15.09
N ALA A 500 -43.48 3.23 -15.52
CA ALA A 500 -44.87 3.22 -15.16
C ALA A 500 -45.08 3.11 -13.64
N TYR A 501 -44.32 2.29 -12.96
CA TYR A 501 -44.34 2.17 -11.51
C TYR A 501 -43.90 3.51 -10.84
N LEU A 502 -42.78 4.09 -11.26
CA LEU A 502 -42.29 5.36 -10.71
C LEU A 502 -43.32 6.48 -10.86
N LEU A 503 -43.92 6.62 -12.05
CA LEU A 503 -44.95 7.64 -12.32
C LEU A 503 -46.24 7.41 -11.54
N GLY A 504 -46.63 6.17 -11.34
CA GLY A 504 -47.90 5.81 -10.72
C GLY A 504 -47.87 5.71 -9.19
N ALA A 505 -46.71 5.35 -8.61
CA ALA A 505 -46.60 4.98 -7.20
C ALA A 505 -45.70 5.94 -6.39
N THR A 506 -44.98 6.88 -7.03
CA THR A 506 -44.06 7.81 -6.38
C THR A 506 -44.26 9.25 -6.85
N GLN A 507 -43.60 10.22 -6.16
CA GLN A 507 -43.53 11.61 -6.58
C GLN A 507 -42.18 11.91 -7.29
N ILE A 508 -41.33 10.91 -7.49
CA ILE A 508 -40.06 11.05 -8.18
C ILE A 508 -40.36 11.49 -9.62
N ARG A 509 -39.73 12.59 -10.03
CA ARG A 509 -39.96 13.18 -11.35
C ARG A 509 -38.78 12.93 -12.29
N CYS A 510 -37.58 12.98 -11.79
CA CYS A 510 -36.36 12.85 -12.58
C CYS A 510 -35.86 11.41 -12.57
N ALA A 511 -35.47 10.94 -13.74
CA ALA A 511 -34.89 9.61 -13.91
C ALA A 511 -33.78 9.62 -14.96
N GLN A 512 -32.90 8.64 -14.85
CA GLN A 512 -31.80 8.39 -15.76
C GLN A 512 -31.70 6.88 -16.02
N GLY A 513 -31.37 6.49 -17.23
CA GLY A 513 -31.20 5.07 -17.56
C GLY A 513 -31.31 4.79 -19.05
N TYR A 514 -31.04 3.53 -19.41
CA TYR A 514 -31.02 3.09 -20.81
C TYR A 514 -32.41 3.09 -21.48
N TYR A 515 -33.46 3.16 -20.67
CA TYR A 515 -34.80 3.39 -21.22
C TYR A 515 -34.90 4.72 -21.94
N PHE A 516 -34.29 5.77 -21.43
CA PHE A 516 -34.32 7.12 -22.02
C PHE A 516 -33.18 7.30 -23.04
N ALA A 517 -31.92 7.11 -22.62
CA ALA A 517 -30.76 7.16 -23.49
C ALA A 517 -29.56 6.44 -22.88
N ARG A 518 -28.72 5.85 -23.71
CA ARG A 518 -27.37 5.42 -23.32
C ARG A 518 -26.42 6.62 -23.27
N PRO A 519 -25.31 6.55 -22.50
CA PRO A 519 -24.26 7.54 -22.60
C PRO A 519 -23.71 7.62 -24.03
N LEU A 520 -23.69 8.81 -24.62
CA LEU A 520 -23.26 9.06 -26.00
C LEU A 520 -22.23 10.19 -26.03
N LEU A 521 -21.30 10.12 -26.96
CA LEU A 521 -20.43 11.25 -27.29
C LEU A 521 -21.26 12.33 -28.00
N LEU A 522 -20.91 13.61 -27.88
CA LEU A 522 -21.68 14.70 -28.47
C LEU A 522 -21.84 14.57 -29.98
N ASP A 523 -20.81 14.12 -30.70
CA ASP A 523 -20.85 13.88 -32.15
C ASP A 523 -21.81 12.74 -32.55
N GLN A 524 -22.13 11.84 -31.62
CA GLN A 524 -23.07 10.74 -31.84
C GLN A 524 -24.52 11.14 -31.59
N ILE A 525 -24.77 12.12 -30.71
CA ILE A 525 -26.12 12.54 -30.33
C ILE A 525 -26.87 13.14 -31.50
N GLY A 526 -26.21 13.94 -32.35
CA GLY A 526 -26.79 14.55 -33.56
C GLY A 526 -27.21 13.53 -34.66
N GLN A 527 -26.72 12.28 -34.55
CA GLN A 527 -27.03 11.18 -35.51
C GLN A 527 -28.18 10.28 -35.03
N VAL A 528 -28.63 10.46 -33.81
CA VAL A 528 -29.70 9.67 -33.21
C VAL A 528 -31.05 10.34 -33.48
N GLU A 529 -31.87 9.75 -34.37
CA GLU A 529 -33.23 10.23 -34.65
C GLU A 529 -34.06 10.25 -33.37
N PRO A 530 -34.74 11.34 -33.11
CA PRO A 530 -35.52 11.54 -31.90
C PRO A 530 -36.85 10.76 -31.95
N ARG A 531 -37.11 9.94 -30.93
CA ARG A 531 -38.42 9.26 -30.75
C ARG A 531 -39.08 9.68 -29.47
N LEU A 532 -39.85 10.72 -29.53
CA LEU A 532 -41.07 10.93 -28.72
C LEU A 532 -41.82 12.12 -29.31
N SER A 533 -42.78 11.90 -30.20
CA SER A 533 -43.77 12.92 -30.54
C SER A 533 -45.15 12.32 -30.63
N GLY A 534 -45.94 12.58 -29.63
CA GLY A 534 -47.39 12.64 -29.71
C GLY A 534 -47.86 14.05 -29.40
N SER A 535 -47.60 15.00 -30.28
CA SER A 535 -48.39 16.21 -30.52
C SER A 535 -47.58 17.20 -31.39
N ARG A 536 -48.17 17.53 -32.53
CA ARG A 536 -47.68 18.53 -33.44
C ARG A 536 -48.00 19.93 -32.88
N HIS A 537 -46.99 20.75 -32.70
CA HIS A 537 -47.12 22.22 -32.90
C HIS A 537 -45.82 22.78 -33.47
N PRO A 538 -45.91 23.65 -34.50
CA PRO A 538 -44.76 24.08 -35.24
C PRO A 538 -44.28 25.46 -34.71
N SER A 539 -43.10 25.49 -34.15
CA SER A 539 -42.29 26.70 -34.14
C SER A 539 -40.80 26.28 -34.12
N ALA A 540 -40.06 26.81 -35.07
CA ALA A 540 -38.70 26.47 -35.43
C ALA A 540 -37.63 26.85 -34.38
N ARG A 541 -38.02 27.12 -33.14
CA ARG A 541 -37.12 27.45 -32.01
C ARG A 541 -37.17 26.47 -30.84
N SER A 542 -37.99 25.41 -30.92
CA SER A 542 -38.18 24.43 -29.85
C SER A 542 -37.47 23.09 -30.09
N ARG A 543 -36.54 22.98 -31.04
CA ARG A 543 -35.98 21.67 -31.41
C ARG A 543 -34.87 21.16 -30.50
N ALA A 544 -34.36 21.95 -29.59
CA ALA A 544 -33.23 21.56 -28.77
C ALA A 544 -33.59 20.94 -27.40
N SER A 545 -34.88 21.02 -26.96
CA SER A 545 -35.28 20.56 -25.63
C SER A 545 -35.97 19.19 -25.55
N GLU A 546 -36.21 18.53 -26.69
CA GLU A 546 -36.86 17.21 -26.70
C GLU A 546 -35.90 16.12 -27.18
N LEU A 547 -35.40 15.31 -26.28
CA LEU A 547 -34.73 14.05 -26.63
C LEU A 547 -35.73 13.07 -27.19
N ARG A 548 -35.53 12.74 -28.45
CA ARG A 548 -36.33 11.73 -29.16
C ARG A 548 -35.57 10.42 -29.11
N MET A 549 -36.20 9.32 -28.66
CA MET A 549 -35.59 7.98 -28.53
C MET A 549 -35.21 7.35 -29.88
N PRO A 550 -34.06 6.65 -29.97
CA PRO A 550 -33.60 6.01 -31.20
C PRO A 550 -34.45 4.82 -31.65
N SER A 551 -34.52 4.62 -32.99
CA SER A 551 -35.26 3.54 -33.67
C SER A 551 -34.75 2.11 -33.44
N LEU A 552 -33.60 1.95 -32.80
CA LEU A 552 -32.93 0.67 -32.59
C LEU A 552 -33.54 -0.22 -31.48
N LEU A 553 -34.44 0.30 -30.65
CA LEU A 553 -35.08 -0.46 -29.56
C LEU A 553 -36.40 -1.18 -29.95
N ARG A 554 -36.69 -1.33 -31.24
CA ARG A 554 -37.87 -2.14 -31.71
C ARG A 554 -37.58 -3.61 -31.96
N ARG A 555 -36.34 -4.07 -31.76
CA ARG A 555 -35.99 -5.49 -31.92
C ARG A 555 -35.01 -5.89 -30.81
N ALA A 556 -35.50 -6.18 -29.64
CA ALA A 556 -34.98 -7.11 -28.66
C ALA A 556 -36.16 -7.65 -27.84
#